data_81a38b88ce50f803a47ed497ad651037
#
_entry.id   81a38b88ce50f803a47ed497ad651037
#
_cell.length_a   1.000
_cell.length_b   1.000
_cell.length_c   1.000
_cell.angle_alpha   90.00
_cell.angle_beta   90.00
_cell.angle_gamma   90.00
#
_symmetry.space_group_name_H-M   'P 1'
#
loop_
_entity.id
_entity.type
_entity.pdbx_description
1 polymer ?
#
loop_
_entity_poly.entity_id
_entity_poly.type
_entity_poly.pdbx_seq_one_letter_code
_entity_poly.pdbx_strand_id
1 'polypeptide(L)'
;MPLKIKNIDFLFENSVTKIVANRNHPEIKLAGLTIGPFQEGNEYEVYFWAAQELAAAGIAHFREENCLAATDIYKVQWKERVQIAGQISELPEDFYPKLRRYLANTKEEIATHPEKVREHEKAVHLACDIVNARLKKIITLSSGPTQTDQVLKKFTSEERLIYEQLGRIITEWRAQILEYDNKGE
;
A
#
# COMPACT_ATOMS: atom_id res chain seq x y z
N MET A 1 16.94 -12.43 -3.04
CA MET A 1 16.51 -12.09 -1.67
C MET A 1 15.02 -11.74 -1.71
N PRO A 2 14.14 -12.35 -0.90
CA PRO A 2 12.70 -12.06 -0.98
C PRO A 2 12.40 -10.61 -0.61
N LEU A 3 11.44 -10.01 -1.32
CA LEU A 3 10.93 -8.67 -0.99
C LEU A 3 10.32 -8.68 0.40
N LYS A 4 10.72 -7.74 1.27
CA LYS A 4 10.25 -7.65 2.66
C LYS A 4 8.92 -6.86 2.75
N ILE A 5 7.97 -7.12 1.85
CA ILE A 5 6.67 -6.43 1.85
C ILE A 5 5.92 -6.66 3.18
N LYS A 6 6.01 -7.86 3.76
CA LYS A 6 5.41 -8.15 5.06
C LYS A 6 5.90 -7.24 6.20
N ASN A 7 7.13 -6.74 6.12
CA ASN A 7 7.64 -5.80 7.11
C ASN A 7 6.94 -4.44 7.00
N ILE A 8 6.58 -4.04 5.77
CA ILE A 8 5.86 -2.78 5.52
C ILE A 8 4.43 -2.92 6.04
N ASP A 9 3.78 -4.06 5.80
CA ASP A 9 2.46 -4.35 6.36
C ASP A 9 2.49 -4.32 7.90
N PHE A 10 3.50 -4.94 8.52
CA PHE A 10 3.66 -4.91 9.97
C PHE A 10 3.83 -3.48 10.51
N LEU A 11 4.64 -2.65 9.84
CA LEU A 11 4.80 -1.24 10.23
C LEU A 11 3.50 -0.46 10.08
N PHE A 12 2.75 -0.69 9.01
CA PHE A 12 1.45 -0.07 8.80
C PHE A 12 0.44 -0.50 9.87
N GLU A 13 0.37 -1.77 10.23
CA GLU A 13 -0.51 -2.28 11.29
C GLU A 13 -0.19 -1.68 12.66
N ASN A 14 1.08 -1.36 12.91
CA ASN A 14 1.53 -0.70 14.14
C ASN A 14 1.59 0.84 14.02
N SER A 15 1.11 1.42 12.93
CA SER A 15 0.95 2.87 12.81
C SER A 15 -0.29 3.35 13.58
N VAL A 16 -0.27 4.61 14.00
CA VAL A 16 -1.40 5.24 14.68
C VAL A 16 -2.41 5.71 13.64
N THR A 17 -3.68 5.44 13.89
CA THR A 17 -4.81 5.89 13.06
C THR A 17 -5.90 6.52 13.91
N LYS A 18 -6.73 7.36 13.29
CA LYS A 18 -7.87 8.00 13.91
C LYS A 18 -9.14 7.21 13.65
N ILE A 19 -9.90 6.98 14.71
CA ILE A 19 -11.21 6.34 14.69
C ILE A 19 -12.23 7.23 15.40
N VAL A 20 -13.51 7.01 15.10
CA VAL A 20 -14.63 7.65 15.76
C VAL A 20 -15.43 6.59 16.50
N ALA A 21 -15.71 6.81 17.79
CA ALA A 21 -16.48 5.88 18.59
C ALA A 21 -17.96 5.89 18.17
N ASN A 22 -18.53 4.71 17.94
CA ASN A 22 -19.95 4.52 17.58
C ASN A 22 -20.85 4.49 18.82
N ARG A 23 -20.28 4.20 19.98
CA ARG A 23 -20.99 4.06 21.25
C ARG A 23 -20.04 4.28 22.44
N ASN A 24 -20.62 4.56 23.59
CA ASN A 24 -19.86 4.57 24.84
C ASN A 24 -19.36 3.18 25.17
N HIS A 25 -18.08 3.05 25.49
CA HIS A 25 -17.47 1.77 25.88
C HIS A 25 -16.41 2.03 26.94
N PRO A 26 -16.32 1.18 27.99
CA PRO A 26 -15.28 1.28 29.01
C PRO A 26 -13.90 1.07 28.41
N GLU A 27 -12.87 1.39 29.17
CA GLU A 27 -11.49 1.14 28.78
C GLU A 27 -11.24 -0.36 28.51
N ILE A 28 -10.44 -0.62 27.48
CA ILE A 28 -10.01 -1.97 27.09
C ILE A 28 -8.53 -2.12 27.44
N LYS A 29 -8.22 -3.13 28.24
CA LYS A 29 -6.83 -3.46 28.61
C LYS A 29 -6.34 -4.65 27.81
N LEU A 30 -5.36 -4.43 26.94
CA LEU A 30 -4.76 -5.44 26.07
C LEU A 30 -3.23 -5.41 26.23
N ALA A 31 -2.63 -6.49 26.74
CA ALA A 31 -1.18 -6.71 26.73
C ALA A 31 -0.32 -5.49 27.15
N GLY A 32 -0.75 -4.75 28.18
CA GLY A 32 -0.05 -3.55 28.66
C GLY A 32 -0.48 -2.25 27.99
N LEU A 33 -1.36 -2.29 27.01
CA LEU A 33 -2.01 -1.12 26.39
C LEU A 33 -3.38 -0.91 27.02
N THR A 34 -3.68 0.34 27.37
CA THR A 34 -5.02 0.76 27.78
C THR A 34 -5.59 1.66 26.69
N ILE A 35 -6.73 1.28 26.10
CA ILE A 35 -7.39 2.01 25.02
C ILE A 35 -8.77 2.42 25.51
N GLY A 36 -9.13 3.68 25.36
CA GLY A 36 -10.38 4.24 25.87
C GLY A 36 -10.19 4.91 27.25
N PRO A 37 -11.27 5.20 28.01
CA PRO A 37 -12.67 4.89 27.67
C PRO A 37 -13.18 5.65 26.44
N PHE A 38 -14.15 5.04 25.74
CA PHE A 38 -14.74 5.62 24.53
C PHE A 38 -16.05 6.33 24.86
N GLN A 39 -16.22 7.52 24.29
CA GLN A 39 -17.49 8.26 24.30
C GLN A 39 -17.98 8.38 22.85
N GLU A 40 -19.26 8.11 22.65
CA GLU A 40 -19.91 8.18 21.35
C GLU A 40 -19.65 9.50 20.64
N GLY A 41 -19.28 9.44 19.36
CA GLY A 41 -18.99 10.59 18.50
C GLY A 41 -17.59 11.20 18.68
N ASN A 42 -16.82 10.80 19.70
CA ASN A 42 -15.46 11.32 19.92
C ASN A 42 -14.42 10.60 19.08
N GLU A 43 -13.37 11.33 18.72
CA GLU A 43 -12.20 10.80 17.99
C GLU A 43 -11.16 10.27 18.96
N TYR A 44 -10.52 9.15 18.56
CA TYR A 44 -9.44 8.51 19.32
C TYR A 44 -8.31 8.13 18.37
N GLU A 45 -7.08 8.25 18.86
CA GLU A 45 -5.89 7.76 18.18
C GLU A 45 -5.51 6.40 18.77
N VAL A 46 -5.49 5.38 17.93
CA VAL A 46 -5.17 4.00 18.32
C VAL A 46 -4.29 3.36 17.26
N TYR A 47 -3.62 2.28 17.62
CA TYR A 47 -2.90 1.49 16.62
C TYR A 47 -3.87 0.90 15.61
N PHE A 48 -3.44 0.82 14.35
CA PHE A 48 -4.30 0.38 13.25
C PHE A 48 -4.88 -1.02 13.48
N TRP A 49 -4.08 -1.97 13.99
CA TRP A 49 -4.57 -3.31 14.35
C TRP A 49 -5.69 -3.27 15.39
N ALA A 50 -5.58 -2.38 16.39
CA ALA A 50 -6.62 -2.21 17.40
C ALA A 50 -7.88 -1.55 16.82
N ALA A 51 -7.70 -0.58 15.92
CA ALA A 51 -8.80 0.06 15.21
C ALA A 51 -9.64 -0.95 14.42
N GLN A 52 -9.01 -1.95 13.81
CA GLN A 52 -9.72 -3.02 13.08
C GLN A 52 -10.59 -3.86 13.99
N GLU A 53 -10.07 -4.28 15.15
CA GLU A 53 -10.82 -5.07 16.13
C GLU A 53 -11.99 -4.25 16.70
N LEU A 54 -11.76 -2.96 16.99
CA LEU A 54 -12.81 -2.05 17.46
C LEU A 54 -13.91 -1.85 16.40
N ALA A 55 -13.52 -1.77 15.12
CA ALA A 55 -14.48 -1.66 14.01
C ALA A 55 -15.26 -2.96 13.82
N ALA A 56 -14.61 -4.12 13.86
CA ALA A 56 -15.26 -5.44 13.78
C ALA A 56 -16.25 -5.67 14.94
N ALA A 57 -15.93 -5.17 16.14
CA ALA A 57 -16.82 -5.21 17.30
C ALA A 57 -17.94 -4.14 17.26
N GLY A 58 -17.97 -3.25 16.25
CA GLY A 58 -18.95 -2.16 16.12
C GLY A 58 -18.80 -1.07 17.20
N ILE A 59 -17.65 -1.01 17.89
CA ILE A 59 -17.35 -0.02 18.92
C ILE A 59 -16.97 1.32 18.30
N ALA A 60 -16.23 1.30 17.18
CA ALA A 60 -15.77 2.47 16.45
C ALA A 60 -15.83 2.23 14.95
N HIS A 61 -15.56 3.27 14.17
CA HIS A 61 -15.34 3.18 12.73
C HIS A 61 -14.15 4.04 12.32
N PHE A 62 -13.52 3.68 11.21
CA PHE A 62 -12.47 4.48 10.59
C PHE A 62 -13.07 5.75 9.99
N ARG A 63 -12.36 6.85 10.04
CA ARG A 63 -12.72 8.01 9.23
C ARG A 63 -12.60 7.68 7.75
N GLU A 64 -13.51 8.20 6.93
CA GLU A 64 -13.51 7.99 5.48
C GLU A 64 -12.16 8.35 4.84
N GLU A 65 -11.50 9.39 5.34
CA GLU A 65 -10.18 9.86 4.88
C GLU A 65 -9.06 8.80 5.07
N ASN A 66 -9.23 7.91 6.04
CA ASN A 66 -8.26 6.85 6.34
C ASN A 66 -8.52 5.56 5.55
N CYS A 67 -9.66 5.46 4.88
CA CYS A 67 -10.04 4.33 4.06
C CYS A 67 -9.78 4.60 2.58
N LEU A 68 -9.39 3.57 1.84
CA LEU A 68 -9.32 3.66 0.38
C LEU A 68 -10.70 3.36 -0.20
N ALA A 69 -11.22 4.27 -1.00
CA ALA A 69 -12.49 4.08 -1.69
C ALA A 69 -12.27 3.64 -3.14
N ALA A 70 -13.31 3.05 -3.76
CA ALA A 70 -13.28 2.67 -5.18
C ALA A 70 -12.95 3.87 -6.09
N THR A 71 -13.46 5.05 -5.74
CA THR A 71 -13.19 6.31 -6.46
C THR A 71 -11.72 6.70 -6.45
N ASP A 72 -10.99 6.39 -5.36
CA ASP A 72 -9.57 6.73 -5.25
C ASP A 72 -8.72 5.79 -6.09
N ILE A 73 -9.08 4.49 -6.14
CA ILE A 73 -8.45 3.51 -7.03
C ILE A 73 -8.63 3.96 -8.49
N TYR A 74 -9.81 4.42 -8.87
CA TYR A 74 -10.06 4.96 -10.21
C TYR A 74 -9.21 6.19 -10.53
N LYS A 75 -9.11 7.14 -9.60
CA LYS A 75 -8.28 8.35 -9.78
C LYS A 75 -6.82 7.99 -9.98
N VAL A 76 -6.30 7.03 -9.20
CA VAL A 76 -4.92 6.55 -9.34
C VAL A 76 -4.73 5.87 -10.68
N GLN A 77 -5.60 4.93 -11.05
CA GLN A 77 -5.53 4.22 -12.33
C GLN A 77 -5.54 5.20 -13.51
N TRP A 78 -6.43 6.18 -13.48
CA TRP A 78 -6.50 7.20 -14.53
C TRP A 78 -5.20 8.04 -14.61
N LYS A 79 -4.67 8.50 -13.47
CA LYS A 79 -3.38 9.22 -13.42
C LYS A 79 -2.25 8.39 -14.04
N GLU A 80 -2.16 7.12 -13.66
CA GLU A 80 -1.10 6.24 -14.16
C GLU A 80 -1.22 5.95 -15.66
N ARG A 81 -2.44 5.93 -16.20
CA ARG A 81 -2.70 5.70 -17.62
C ARG A 81 -2.35 6.90 -18.49
N VAL A 82 -2.58 8.11 -18.01
CA VAL A 82 -2.39 9.36 -18.80
C VAL A 82 -0.93 9.81 -18.80
N GLN A 83 -0.14 9.43 -17.82
CA GLN A 83 1.25 9.84 -17.73
C GLN A 83 2.16 9.18 -18.77
N ILE A 84 3.09 10.00 -19.30
CA ILE A 84 4.11 9.58 -20.27
C ILE A 84 5.05 8.55 -19.63
N ALA A 85 5.57 7.62 -20.47
CA ALA A 85 6.57 6.65 -20.04
C ALA A 85 7.79 7.35 -19.40
N GLY A 86 8.21 6.85 -18.23
CA GLY A 86 9.32 7.43 -17.46
C GLY A 86 8.93 8.50 -16.44
N GLN A 87 7.67 8.94 -16.42
CA GLN A 87 7.14 9.79 -15.35
C GLN A 87 6.29 8.94 -14.38
N ILE A 88 6.55 9.08 -13.09
CA ILE A 88 5.79 8.39 -12.05
C ILE A 88 5.04 9.41 -11.20
N SER A 89 3.75 9.15 -10.92
CA SER A 89 2.96 10.00 -10.04
C SER A 89 3.29 9.70 -8.57
N GLU A 90 3.08 10.68 -7.73
CA GLU A 90 3.14 10.47 -6.29
C GLU A 90 1.94 9.66 -5.83
N LEU A 91 2.19 8.62 -5.02
CA LEU A 91 1.20 7.86 -4.29
C LEU A 91 1.38 8.10 -2.79
N PRO A 92 0.29 8.06 -2.01
CA PRO A 92 0.40 8.01 -0.55
C PRO A 92 1.27 6.81 -0.12
N GLU A 93 2.10 7.00 0.90
CA GLU A 93 3.03 5.96 1.39
C GLU A 93 2.29 4.68 1.81
N ASP A 94 1.08 4.81 2.32
CA ASP A 94 0.20 3.74 2.78
C ASP A 94 -0.77 3.20 1.72
N PHE A 95 -0.58 3.58 0.43
CA PHE A 95 -1.48 3.20 -0.65
C PHE A 95 -1.62 1.68 -0.80
N TYR A 96 -0.51 0.94 -0.87
CA TYR A 96 -0.56 -0.51 -1.07
C TYR A 96 -1.09 -1.29 0.14
N PRO A 97 -0.74 -0.98 1.39
CA PRO A 97 -1.40 -1.54 2.56
C PRO A 97 -2.91 -1.32 2.55
N LYS A 98 -3.37 -0.10 2.27
CA LYS A 98 -4.80 0.23 2.16
C LYS A 98 -5.48 -0.50 1.00
N LEU A 99 -4.81 -0.63 -0.15
CA LEU A 99 -5.33 -1.37 -1.31
C LEU A 99 -5.52 -2.86 -0.99
N ARG A 100 -4.54 -3.50 -0.34
CA ARG A 100 -4.67 -4.90 0.08
C ARG A 100 -5.86 -5.12 1.00
N ARG A 101 -6.09 -4.21 1.94
CA ARG A 101 -7.23 -4.27 2.86
C ARG A 101 -8.56 -4.03 2.15
N TYR A 102 -8.62 -3.04 1.28
CA TYR A 102 -9.81 -2.80 0.48
C TYR A 102 -10.22 -4.05 -0.32
N LEU A 103 -9.26 -4.71 -0.97
CA LEU A 103 -9.50 -5.95 -1.71
C LEU A 103 -9.89 -7.11 -0.79
N ALA A 104 -9.31 -7.23 0.40
CA ALA A 104 -9.68 -8.25 1.37
C ALA A 104 -11.12 -8.03 1.88
N ASN A 105 -11.46 -6.81 2.29
CA ASN A 105 -12.79 -6.47 2.78
C ASN A 105 -13.87 -6.70 1.72
N THR A 106 -13.66 -6.24 0.48
CA THR A 106 -14.62 -6.48 -0.61
C THR A 106 -14.77 -7.96 -0.95
N LYS A 107 -13.72 -8.77 -0.76
CA LYS A 107 -13.79 -10.22 -0.92
C LYS A 107 -14.61 -10.88 0.20
N GLU A 108 -14.44 -10.46 1.44
CA GLU A 108 -15.21 -10.96 2.58
C GLU A 108 -16.69 -10.61 2.46
N GLU A 109 -17.01 -9.41 1.95
CA GLU A 109 -18.39 -8.98 1.71
C GLU A 109 -19.14 -9.89 0.71
N ILE A 110 -18.45 -10.54 -0.23
CA ILE A 110 -19.06 -11.47 -1.18
C ILE A 110 -19.74 -12.65 -0.46
N ALA A 111 -19.20 -13.08 0.69
CA ALA A 111 -19.77 -14.19 1.45
C ALA A 111 -21.20 -13.90 1.96
N THR A 112 -21.47 -12.62 2.26
CA THR A 112 -22.79 -12.15 2.73
C THR A 112 -23.61 -11.48 1.64
N HIS A 113 -22.95 -10.93 0.60
CA HIS A 113 -23.54 -10.17 -0.50
C HIS A 113 -23.02 -10.65 -1.86
N PRO A 114 -23.55 -11.77 -2.40
CA PRO A 114 -23.08 -12.33 -3.68
C PRO A 114 -23.21 -11.37 -4.88
N GLU A 115 -24.10 -10.39 -4.82
CA GLU A 115 -24.26 -9.36 -5.83
C GLU A 115 -23.02 -8.44 -5.99
N LYS A 116 -22.18 -8.37 -4.96
CA LYS A 116 -20.92 -7.57 -4.97
C LYS A 116 -19.75 -8.22 -5.69
N VAL A 117 -19.90 -9.45 -6.19
CA VAL A 117 -18.81 -10.15 -6.93
C VAL A 117 -18.25 -9.29 -8.06
N ARG A 118 -19.12 -8.69 -8.88
CA ARG A 118 -18.67 -7.84 -10.00
C ARG A 118 -17.92 -6.59 -9.55
N GLU A 119 -18.29 -6.02 -8.42
CA GLU A 119 -17.60 -4.86 -7.84
C GLU A 119 -16.18 -5.24 -7.39
N HIS A 120 -16.06 -6.36 -6.69
CA HIS A 120 -14.77 -6.90 -6.28
C HIS A 120 -13.87 -7.22 -7.49
N GLU A 121 -14.38 -7.95 -8.50
CA GLU A 121 -13.63 -8.27 -9.72
C GLU A 121 -13.12 -7.01 -10.40
N LYS A 122 -13.95 -5.97 -10.51
CA LYS A 122 -13.56 -4.67 -11.07
C LYS A 122 -12.46 -4.01 -10.24
N ALA A 123 -12.56 -4.05 -8.91
CA ALA A 123 -11.52 -3.52 -8.03
C ALA A 123 -10.19 -4.26 -8.21
N VAL A 124 -10.21 -5.59 -8.33
CA VAL A 124 -9.02 -6.40 -8.61
C VAL A 124 -8.41 -6.04 -9.96
N HIS A 125 -9.21 -5.88 -11.02
CA HIS A 125 -8.70 -5.47 -12.34
C HIS A 125 -8.04 -4.09 -12.29
N LEU A 126 -8.67 -3.11 -11.65
CA LEU A 126 -8.08 -1.77 -11.49
C LEU A 126 -6.77 -1.80 -10.70
N ALA A 127 -6.73 -2.59 -9.63
CA ALA A 127 -5.51 -2.78 -8.83
C ALA A 127 -4.38 -3.40 -9.67
N CYS A 128 -4.68 -4.43 -10.47
CA CYS A 128 -3.72 -5.04 -11.40
C CYS A 128 -3.22 -4.02 -12.44
N ASP A 129 -4.10 -3.21 -13.00
CA ASP A 129 -3.73 -2.17 -13.97
C ASP A 129 -2.76 -1.15 -13.35
N ILE A 130 -3.06 -0.68 -12.13
CA ILE A 130 -2.19 0.26 -11.40
C ILE A 130 -0.81 -0.37 -11.17
N VAL A 131 -0.77 -1.57 -10.58
CA VAL A 131 0.47 -2.27 -10.27
C VAL A 131 1.30 -2.49 -11.53
N ASN A 132 0.69 -2.95 -12.63
CA ASN A 132 1.38 -3.19 -13.89
C ASN A 132 1.90 -1.90 -14.54
N ALA A 133 1.11 -0.82 -14.53
CA ALA A 133 1.53 0.47 -15.05
C ALA A 133 2.72 1.03 -14.25
N ARG A 134 2.67 0.96 -12.93
CA ARG A 134 3.74 1.40 -12.05
C ARG A 134 4.99 0.55 -12.19
N LEU A 135 4.84 -0.77 -12.26
CA LEU A 135 5.96 -1.69 -12.45
C LEU A 135 6.74 -1.39 -13.75
N LYS A 136 6.04 -1.14 -14.87
CA LYS A 136 6.68 -0.76 -16.13
C LYS A 136 7.51 0.53 -15.98
N LYS A 137 6.99 1.52 -15.28
CA LYS A 137 7.70 2.78 -15.02
C LYS A 137 8.92 2.56 -14.12
N ILE A 138 8.78 1.76 -13.05
CA ILE A 138 9.87 1.42 -12.14
C ILE A 138 11.00 0.70 -12.90
N ILE A 139 10.69 -0.26 -13.77
CA ILE A 139 11.69 -0.95 -14.61
C ILE A 139 12.42 0.04 -15.50
N THR A 140 11.69 0.94 -16.16
CA THR A 140 12.30 1.97 -17.02
C THR A 140 13.23 2.89 -16.22
N LEU A 141 12.80 3.34 -15.05
CA LEU A 141 13.59 4.21 -14.17
C LEU A 141 14.82 3.50 -13.58
N SER A 142 14.70 2.21 -13.22
CA SER A 142 15.81 1.41 -12.69
C SER A 142 16.86 1.03 -13.75
N SER A 143 16.46 1.03 -15.04
CA SER A 143 17.36 0.73 -16.17
C SER A 143 18.15 1.97 -16.65
N GLY A 144 17.72 3.16 -16.26
CA GLY A 144 18.32 4.43 -16.63
C GLY A 144 19.42 4.87 -15.65
N PRO A 145 19.85 6.14 -15.75
CA PRO A 145 20.75 6.73 -14.77
C PRO A 145 20.09 6.81 -13.39
N THR A 146 20.93 6.92 -12.35
CA THR A 146 20.46 7.09 -10.97
C THR A 146 19.47 8.25 -10.88
N GLN A 147 18.29 7.97 -10.32
CA GLN A 147 17.24 8.95 -10.22
C GLN A 147 17.53 9.97 -9.11
N THR A 148 16.98 11.17 -9.30
CA THR A 148 17.07 12.23 -8.29
C THR A 148 16.19 11.91 -7.07
N ASP A 149 16.53 12.49 -5.91
CA ASP A 149 15.72 12.35 -4.69
C ASP A 149 14.26 12.76 -4.88
N GLN A 150 14.00 13.73 -5.77
CA GLN A 150 12.65 14.17 -6.10
C GLN A 150 11.82 13.08 -6.78
N VAL A 151 12.43 12.25 -7.62
CA VAL A 151 11.75 11.10 -8.25
C VAL A 151 11.56 9.97 -7.22
N LEU A 152 12.60 9.71 -6.41
CA LEU A 152 12.54 8.66 -5.39
C LEU A 152 11.50 8.94 -4.31
N LYS A 153 11.20 10.19 -3.99
CA LYS A 153 10.12 10.57 -3.06
C LYS A 153 8.71 10.22 -3.55
N LYS A 154 8.54 9.99 -4.85
CA LYS A 154 7.24 9.58 -5.44
C LYS A 154 6.98 8.07 -5.34
N PHE A 155 7.98 7.29 -4.93
CA PHE A 155 7.81 5.85 -4.70
C PHE A 155 7.32 5.59 -3.29
N THR A 156 6.41 4.64 -3.16
CA THR A 156 6.09 4.04 -1.86
C THR A 156 7.26 3.17 -1.37
N SER A 157 7.23 2.75 -0.12
CA SER A 157 8.25 1.85 0.44
C SER A 157 8.36 0.54 -0.32
N GLU A 158 7.23 -0.05 -0.79
CA GLU A 158 7.23 -1.25 -1.60
C GLU A 158 7.90 -1.03 -2.96
N GLU A 159 7.64 0.12 -3.58
CA GLU A 159 8.21 0.47 -4.88
C GLU A 159 9.70 0.75 -4.81
N ARG A 160 10.17 1.37 -3.73
CA ARG A 160 11.61 1.56 -3.48
C ARG A 160 12.33 0.23 -3.38
N LEU A 161 11.77 -0.73 -2.65
CA LEU A 161 12.37 -2.06 -2.53
C LEU A 161 12.59 -2.72 -3.90
N ILE A 162 11.58 -2.68 -4.78
CA ILE A 162 11.72 -3.29 -6.11
C ILE A 162 12.64 -2.47 -7.01
N TYR A 163 12.59 -1.14 -6.96
CA TYR A 163 13.48 -0.26 -7.72
C TYR A 163 14.95 -0.54 -7.39
N GLU A 164 15.32 -0.61 -6.11
CA GLU A 164 16.67 -0.88 -5.67
C GLU A 164 17.16 -2.29 -6.04
N GLN A 165 16.26 -3.29 -5.97
CA GLN A 165 16.63 -4.65 -6.36
C GLN A 165 16.84 -4.76 -7.87
N LEU A 166 15.96 -4.18 -8.68
CA LEU A 166 16.10 -4.15 -10.13
C LEU A 166 17.38 -3.41 -10.54
N GLY A 167 17.64 -2.26 -9.94
CA GLY A 167 18.86 -1.50 -10.22
C GLY A 167 20.14 -2.31 -9.98
N ARG A 168 20.20 -3.05 -8.86
CA ARG A 168 21.32 -3.95 -8.56
C ARG A 168 21.46 -5.07 -9.59
N ILE A 169 20.37 -5.79 -9.86
CA ILE A 169 20.38 -6.91 -10.84
C ILE A 169 20.82 -6.41 -12.22
N ILE A 170 20.28 -5.28 -12.68
CA ILE A 170 20.61 -4.70 -13.98
C ILE A 170 22.08 -4.29 -14.04
N THR A 171 22.61 -3.67 -12.98
CA THR A 171 24.01 -3.26 -12.89
C THR A 171 24.96 -4.46 -12.90
N GLU A 172 24.66 -5.47 -12.09
CA GLU A 172 25.45 -6.71 -12.03
C GLU A 172 25.43 -7.45 -13.39
N TRP A 173 24.27 -7.54 -14.02
CA TRP A 173 24.14 -8.18 -15.34
C TRP A 173 24.94 -7.41 -16.40
N ARG A 174 24.87 -6.08 -16.43
CA ARG A 174 25.64 -5.24 -17.36
C ARG A 174 27.14 -5.43 -17.15
N ALA A 175 27.61 -5.44 -15.90
CA ALA A 175 29.01 -5.66 -15.59
C ALA A 175 29.49 -7.00 -16.16
N GLN A 176 28.75 -8.09 -15.91
CA GLN A 176 29.10 -9.43 -16.41
C GLN A 176 29.11 -9.53 -17.94
N ILE A 177 28.16 -8.89 -18.62
CA ILE A 177 28.10 -8.88 -20.09
C ILE A 177 29.21 -8.02 -20.73
N LEU A 178 29.59 -6.92 -20.06
CA LEU A 178 30.58 -5.99 -20.58
C LEU A 178 32.02 -6.28 -20.08
N GLU A 179 32.18 -7.20 -19.11
CA GLU A 179 33.50 -7.74 -18.75
C GLU A 179 34.06 -8.53 -19.93
N TYR A 180 34.81 -7.85 -20.80
CA TYR A 180 35.70 -8.51 -21.73
C TYR A 180 36.81 -9.16 -20.90
N ASP A 181 36.94 -10.47 -21.02
CA ASP A 181 38.05 -11.25 -20.43
C ASP A 181 39.37 -10.73 -21.00
N ASN A 182 39.99 -9.75 -20.33
CA ASN A 182 41.39 -9.35 -20.58
C ASN A 182 42.35 -10.39 -20.00
N LYS A 183 42.04 -11.67 -20.13
CA LYS A 183 42.94 -12.78 -19.86
C LYS A 183 43.47 -13.31 -21.19
N GLY A 184 44.42 -12.59 -21.74
CA GLY A 184 45.08 -12.98 -22.98
C GLY A 184 46.23 -12.09 -23.37
N GLU A 185 47.24 -11.90 -22.45
CA GLU A 185 48.65 -11.71 -22.80
C GLU A 185 49.51 -12.21 -21.65
#